data_77e53a26e0023c30cba725c4e0c20057
#
_entry.id   77e53a26e0023c30cba725c4e0c20057
#
_cell.length_a   1.000
_cell.length_b   1.000
_cell.length_c   1.000
_cell.angle_alpha   90.00
_cell.angle_beta   90.00
_cell.angle_gamma   90.00
#
_symmetry.space_group_name_H-M   'P 1'
#
loop_
_entity.id
_entity.type
_entity.pdbx_description
1 polymer ?
#
loop_
_entity_poly.entity_id
_entity_poly.type
_entity_poly.pdbx_seq_one_letter_code
_entity_poly.pdbx_strand_id
1 'polypeptide(L)'
;MKVAVLVNEFGDIDIDSQLLVSIDEDMMQLSNGCICCTINDGLVDAVYSILEREERIDHLVVETTGVADTLPIAMIFLSQELRKLTRLDSILTVVESEEFNADNFGSQAALNQIIYGDIVLLNKTDLVSQEKLNELEDYINTVKEGARILRTLQAQVPLPFILDVELSKLDSQTPSEKDSQHHHHAHDHHHDHDEHEHHYHSDHLANDGFVSVSFQSDRPFRIEKFQTFLMEKMSLDVFRAKGILWFKESPLCHIFQLSGKRYDLNTDQWLDPPRNKLVLIGRNLHADELREQLTSCLE
;
A
#
# COMPACT_ATOMS: atom_id res chain seq x y z
N MET A 1 0.76 -13.23 -8.62
CA MET A 1 0.82 -11.75 -8.77
C MET A 1 1.94 -11.45 -9.75
N LYS A 2 1.63 -10.77 -10.86
CA LYS A 2 2.61 -10.35 -11.88
C LYS A 2 2.89 -8.86 -11.71
N VAL A 3 4.16 -8.49 -11.62
CA VAL A 3 4.61 -7.13 -11.38
C VAL A 3 5.51 -6.69 -12.52
N ALA A 4 5.21 -5.56 -13.14
CA ALA A 4 6.13 -4.87 -14.04
C ALA A 4 6.82 -3.74 -13.28
N VAL A 5 8.09 -3.51 -13.58
CA VAL A 5 8.88 -2.44 -12.98
C VAL A 5 9.38 -1.51 -14.09
N LEU A 6 9.08 -0.22 -13.95
CA LEU A 6 9.66 0.85 -14.76
C LEU A 6 10.70 1.57 -13.90
N VAL A 7 11.96 1.50 -14.33
CA VAL A 7 13.07 2.23 -13.68
C VAL A 7 13.36 3.48 -14.49
N ASN A 8 13.27 4.63 -13.83
CA ASN A 8 13.61 5.93 -14.43
C ASN A 8 14.91 6.45 -13.83
N GLU A 9 16.01 6.23 -14.51
CA GLU A 9 17.35 6.58 -14.06
C GLU A 9 17.91 7.81 -14.78
N PHE A 10 18.70 8.61 -14.02
CA PHE A 10 19.46 9.74 -14.51
C PHE A 10 20.87 9.28 -14.92
N GLY A 11 21.13 9.11 -16.21
CA GLY A 11 22.51 8.86 -16.68
C GLY A 11 22.58 8.12 -18.00
N ASP A 12 23.73 8.28 -18.67
CA ASP A 12 24.06 7.61 -19.93
C ASP A 12 24.56 6.16 -19.70
N ILE A 13 24.71 5.73 -18.46
CA ILE A 13 25.24 4.42 -18.08
C ILE A 13 24.26 3.74 -17.14
N ASP A 14 23.64 2.69 -17.63
CA ASP A 14 22.75 1.80 -16.90
C ASP A 14 23.57 0.92 -15.94
N ILE A 15 23.69 1.34 -14.69
CA ILE A 15 24.36 0.58 -13.63
C ILE A 15 23.36 -0.28 -12.87
N ASP A 16 22.15 0.23 -12.64
CA ASP A 16 21.16 -0.43 -11.78
C ASP A 16 20.60 -1.69 -12.41
N SER A 17 20.36 -1.73 -13.73
CA SER A 17 19.93 -2.95 -14.40
C SER A 17 21.04 -4.03 -14.41
N GLN A 18 22.33 -3.63 -14.34
CA GLN A 18 23.46 -4.57 -14.26
C GLN A 18 23.64 -5.16 -12.86
N LEU A 19 23.05 -4.53 -11.81
CA LEU A 19 23.11 -5.01 -10.44
C LEU A 19 21.95 -5.94 -10.09
N LEU A 20 20.92 -6.00 -10.93
CA LEU A 20 19.78 -6.89 -10.72
C LEU A 20 20.16 -8.35 -11.03
N VAL A 21 20.04 -9.19 -10.01
CA VAL A 21 20.46 -10.60 -10.03
C VAL A 21 19.57 -11.48 -10.92
N SER A 22 18.39 -11.00 -11.29
CA SER A 22 17.48 -11.63 -12.24
C SER A 22 16.73 -10.56 -13.02
N ILE A 23 17.05 -10.45 -14.31
CA ILE A 23 16.21 -9.71 -15.24
C ILE A 23 15.12 -10.70 -15.65
N ASP A 24 13.95 -10.65 -15.00
CA ASP A 24 12.77 -11.26 -15.59
C ASP A 24 12.43 -10.46 -16.86
N GLU A 25 11.90 -11.14 -17.88
CA GLU A 25 11.53 -10.54 -19.17
C GLU A 25 10.53 -9.36 -19.05
N ASP A 26 10.04 -9.10 -17.83
CA ASP A 26 9.05 -8.09 -17.47
C ASP A 26 9.62 -6.75 -16.98
N MET A 27 10.94 -6.57 -16.97
CA MET A 27 11.58 -5.29 -16.67
C MET A 27 11.73 -4.43 -17.93
N MET A 28 11.16 -3.23 -17.90
CA MET A 28 11.37 -2.21 -18.93
C MET A 28 12.09 -1.01 -18.32
N GLN A 29 13.19 -0.65 -18.94
CA GLN A 29 13.95 0.54 -18.59
C GLN A 29 13.57 1.68 -19.53
N LEU A 30 13.28 2.86 -18.95
CA LEU A 30 13.16 4.10 -19.69
C LEU A 30 14.53 4.74 -19.84
N SER A 31 15.24 4.39 -20.93
CA SER A 31 16.45 5.07 -21.31
C SER A 31 16.10 6.30 -22.16
N ASN A 32 16.06 7.49 -21.56
CA ASN A 32 16.32 8.74 -22.31
C ASN A 32 16.40 9.93 -21.37
N GLY A 33 17.51 10.62 -21.44
CA GLY A 33 17.88 11.74 -20.62
C GLY A 33 16.95 12.97 -20.72
N CYS A 34 16.96 13.75 -19.67
CA CYS A 34 16.27 15.02 -19.41
C CYS A 34 14.82 14.94 -18.95
N ILE A 35 14.69 14.80 -17.66
CA ILE A 35 13.42 14.77 -16.91
C ILE A 35 12.54 16.01 -17.04
N CYS A 36 13.08 17.17 -17.46
CA CYS A 36 12.32 18.44 -17.37
C CYS A 36 11.30 18.67 -18.48
N CYS A 37 11.42 18.03 -19.65
CA CYS A 37 10.58 18.36 -20.81
C CYS A 37 9.91 17.19 -21.54
N THR A 38 10.29 15.93 -21.26
CA THR A 38 9.85 14.76 -22.03
C THR A 38 9.29 13.60 -21.19
N ILE A 39 9.13 13.75 -19.87
CA ILE A 39 8.64 12.67 -18.98
C ILE A 39 7.23 12.22 -19.37
N ASN A 40 6.36 13.18 -19.75
CA ASN A 40 4.94 12.88 -19.94
C ASN A 40 4.72 11.86 -21.07
N ASP A 41 5.31 12.10 -22.23
CA ASP A 41 5.04 11.26 -23.40
C ASP A 41 5.73 9.90 -23.29
N GLY A 42 6.98 9.86 -22.86
CA GLY A 42 7.75 8.62 -22.74
C GLY A 42 7.21 7.66 -21.65
N LEU A 43 6.75 8.20 -20.51
CA LEU A 43 6.14 7.38 -19.45
C LEU A 43 4.78 6.84 -19.88
N VAL A 44 3.96 7.66 -20.53
CA VAL A 44 2.66 7.25 -21.06
C VAL A 44 2.82 6.14 -22.08
N ASP A 45 3.74 6.31 -23.05
CA ASP A 45 4.04 5.29 -24.07
C ASP A 45 4.54 3.98 -23.45
N ALA A 46 5.40 4.05 -22.44
CA ALA A 46 5.88 2.87 -21.74
C ALA A 46 4.75 2.14 -21.00
N VAL A 47 3.84 2.88 -20.34
CA VAL A 47 2.66 2.29 -19.68
C VAL A 47 1.77 1.60 -20.72
N TYR A 48 1.49 2.23 -21.87
CA TYR A 48 0.73 1.60 -22.94
C TYR A 48 1.40 0.33 -23.45
N SER A 49 2.71 0.35 -23.68
CA SER A 49 3.47 -0.82 -24.13
C SER A 49 3.37 -1.99 -23.15
N ILE A 50 3.29 -1.70 -21.85
CA ILE A 50 3.09 -2.71 -20.81
C ILE A 50 1.65 -3.24 -20.84
N LEU A 51 0.66 -2.37 -20.98
CA LEU A 51 -0.75 -2.74 -20.97
C LEU A 51 -1.19 -3.51 -22.24
N GLU A 52 -0.47 -3.34 -23.37
CA GLU A 52 -0.71 -4.03 -24.63
C GLU A 52 -0.12 -5.45 -24.70
N ARG A 53 0.65 -5.87 -23.66
CA ARG A 53 1.19 -7.22 -23.61
C ARG A 53 0.08 -8.26 -23.49
N GLU A 54 0.32 -9.45 -24.06
CA GLU A 54 -0.62 -10.58 -23.96
C GLU A 54 -0.84 -11.02 -22.51
N GLU A 55 0.20 -10.92 -21.67
CA GLU A 55 0.16 -11.25 -20.27
C GLU A 55 -0.33 -10.07 -19.43
N ARG A 56 -1.44 -10.29 -18.74
CA ARG A 56 -1.99 -9.29 -17.83
C ARG A 56 -1.08 -9.09 -16.62
N ILE A 57 -0.76 -7.84 -16.33
CA ILE A 57 0.02 -7.42 -15.17
C ILE A 57 -0.94 -6.98 -14.05
N ASP A 58 -0.65 -7.38 -12.82
CA ASP A 58 -1.44 -7.02 -11.64
C ASP A 58 -0.98 -5.68 -11.07
N HIS A 59 0.33 -5.42 -11.04
CA HIS A 59 0.92 -4.20 -10.48
C HIS A 59 2.03 -3.66 -11.38
N LEU A 60 2.05 -2.35 -11.52
CA LEU A 60 3.14 -1.59 -12.12
C LEU A 60 3.85 -0.78 -11.02
N VAL A 61 5.14 -1.01 -10.85
CA VAL A 61 5.99 -0.23 -9.96
C VAL A 61 6.81 0.73 -10.81
N VAL A 62 6.78 2.02 -10.47
CA VAL A 62 7.60 3.04 -11.12
C VAL A 62 8.62 3.53 -10.09
N GLU A 63 9.89 3.21 -10.33
CA GLU A 63 11.00 3.71 -9.54
C GLU A 63 11.49 5.03 -10.14
N THR A 64 11.64 6.03 -9.28
CA THR A 64 12.17 7.35 -9.66
C THR A 64 13.53 7.56 -9.04
N THR A 65 14.36 8.38 -9.68
CA THR A 65 15.62 8.81 -9.07
C THR A 65 15.38 9.56 -7.76
N GLY A 66 16.35 9.48 -6.84
CA GLY A 66 16.26 10.16 -5.53
C GLY A 66 16.12 11.68 -5.59
N VAL A 67 16.40 12.30 -6.75
CA VAL A 67 16.28 13.76 -6.98
C VAL A 67 15.01 14.15 -7.76
N ALA A 68 14.18 13.18 -8.13
CA ALA A 68 12.96 13.43 -8.90
C ALA A 68 11.85 14.05 -8.02
N ASP A 69 11.10 14.99 -8.60
CA ASP A 69 9.82 15.39 -8.03
C ASP A 69 8.75 14.33 -8.40
N THR A 70 8.14 13.72 -7.39
CA THR A 70 7.15 12.66 -7.58
C THR A 70 5.79 13.17 -8.03
N LEU A 71 5.47 14.44 -7.78
CA LEU A 71 4.16 15.02 -8.11
C LEU A 71 3.83 14.98 -9.61
N PRO A 72 4.71 15.40 -10.54
CA PRO A 72 4.44 15.29 -11.97
C PRO A 72 4.13 13.85 -12.42
N ILE A 73 4.86 12.87 -11.89
CA ILE A 73 4.66 11.45 -12.21
C ILE A 73 3.31 10.97 -11.71
N ALA A 74 2.96 11.28 -10.46
CA ALA A 74 1.65 10.94 -9.91
C ALA A 74 0.51 11.57 -10.73
N MET A 75 0.67 12.81 -11.18
CA MET A 75 -0.33 13.51 -12.00
C MET A 75 -0.56 12.85 -13.37
N ILE A 76 0.45 12.20 -13.95
CA ILE A 76 0.30 11.42 -15.19
C ILE A 76 -0.69 10.26 -14.96
N PHE A 77 -0.51 9.48 -13.89
CA PHE A 77 -1.42 8.38 -13.55
C PHE A 77 -2.83 8.84 -13.16
N LEU A 78 -2.97 10.05 -12.64
CA LEU A 78 -4.26 10.67 -12.32
C LEU A 78 -4.90 11.40 -13.52
N SER A 79 -4.21 11.49 -14.67
CA SER A 79 -4.73 12.11 -15.90
C SER A 79 -5.96 11.39 -16.42
N GLN A 80 -6.74 12.07 -17.29
CA GLN A 80 -7.92 11.46 -17.91
C GLN A 80 -7.58 10.23 -18.78
N GLU A 81 -6.36 10.17 -19.26
CA GLU A 81 -5.85 9.14 -20.14
C GLU A 81 -5.56 7.85 -19.36
N LEU A 82 -4.65 7.89 -18.39
CA LEU A 82 -4.23 6.68 -17.68
C LEU A 82 -5.18 6.24 -16.56
N ARG A 83 -5.92 7.14 -15.89
CA ARG A 83 -6.85 6.76 -14.81
C ARG A 83 -7.96 5.80 -15.20
N LYS A 84 -8.23 5.63 -16.52
CA LYS A 84 -9.19 4.65 -17.03
C LYS A 84 -8.60 3.26 -17.20
N LEU A 85 -7.28 3.17 -17.29
CA LEU A 85 -6.52 1.96 -17.57
C LEU A 85 -5.75 1.48 -16.36
N THR A 86 -5.32 2.43 -15.51
CA THR A 86 -4.53 2.17 -14.31
C THR A 86 -5.17 2.85 -13.11
N ARG A 87 -4.74 2.44 -11.93
CA ARG A 87 -5.09 3.10 -10.67
C ARG A 87 -3.82 3.35 -9.87
N LEU A 88 -3.61 4.62 -9.48
CA LEU A 88 -2.52 4.95 -8.57
C LEU A 88 -2.83 4.33 -7.20
N ASP A 89 -2.11 3.27 -6.86
CA ASP A 89 -2.32 2.53 -5.62
C ASP A 89 -1.65 3.23 -4.43
N SER A 90 -0.34 3.48 -4.51
CA SER A 90 0.43 4.07 -3.40
C SER A 90 1.66 4.80 -3.92
N ILE A 91 2.03 5.88 -3.27
CA ILE A 91 3.32 6.57 -3.42
C ILE A 91 4.16 6.23 -2.20
N LEU A 92 5.26 5.50 -2.41
CA LEU A 92 6.19 5.13 -1.35
C LEU A 92 7.40 6.05 -1.39
N THR A 93 7.75 6.65 -0.24
CA THR A 93 8.97 7.42 -0.08
C THR A 93 9.94 6.63 0.78
N VAL A 94 11.11 6.30 0.24
CA VAL A 94 12.16 5.61 0.99
C VAL A 94 13.16 6.63 1.50
N VAL A 95 13.33 6.67 2.82
CA VAL A 95 14.25 7.58 3.50
C VAL A 95 15.36 6.77 4.15
N GLU A 96 16.60 7.08 3.85
CA GLU A 96 17.76 6.47 4.51
C GLU A 96 18.02 7.13 5.87
N SER A 97 17.99 6.34 6.94
CA SER A 97 18.03 6.88 8.31
C SER A 97 19.39 7.47 8.70
N GLU A 98 20.49 6.98 8.13
CA GLU A 98 21.84 7.42 8.49
C GLU A 98 22.17 8.78 7.88
N GLU A 99 21.95 8.91 6.57
CA GLU A 99 22.31 10.11 5.80
C GLU A 99 21.29 11.24 5.92
N PHE A 100 20.06 10.90 6.31
CA PHE A 100 19.00 11.88 6.42
C PHE A 100 19.21 12.78 7.64
N ASN A 101 19.29 14.08 7.38
CA ASN A 101 19.26 15.10 8.44
C ASN A 101 18.50 16.35 7.96
N ALA A 102 17.96 17.12 8.91
CA ALA A 102 17.17 18.31 8.63
C ALA A 102 17.96 19.39 7.83
N ASP A 103 19.28 19.45 8.01
CA ASP A 103 20.14 20.44 7.38
C ASP A 103 20.39 20.11 5.89
N ASN A 104 20.38 18.82 5.53
CA ASN A 104 20.57 18.34 4.15
C ASN A 104 19.28 18.39 3.32
N PHE A 105 18.13 18.69 3.96
CA PHE A 105 16.80 18.74 3.33
C PHE A 105 16.51 20.03 2.54
N GLY A 106 17.54 20.68 2.05
CA GLY A 106 17.39 21.95 1.30
C GLY A 106 16.79 21.81 -0.09
N SER A 107 16.49 20.59 -0.58
CA SER A 107 15.92 20.41 -1.91
C SER A 107 14.40 20.33 -1.86
N GLN A 108 13.74 21.13 -2.71
CA GLN A 108 12.28 21.11 -2.84
C GLN A 108 11.78 19.72 -3.26
N ALA A 109 12.57 19.00 -4.07
CA ALA A 109 12.22 17.63 -4.50
C ALA A 109 12.14 16.67 -3.31
N ALA A 110 13.10 16.70 -2.39
CA ALA A 110 13.09 15.85 -1.20
C ALA A 110 11.90 16.16 -0.28
N LEU A 111 11.57 17.46 -0.09
CA LEU A 111 10.35 17.85 0.64
C LEU A 111 9.09 17.34 -0.06
N ASN A 112 9.00 17.49 -1.37
CA ASN A 112 7.86 17.04 -2.16
C ASN A 112 7.69 15.51 -2.07
N GLN A 113 8.77 14.74 -2.06
CA GLN A 113 8.73 13.28 -1.88
C GLN A 113 8.08 12.89 -0.55
N ILE A 114 8.37 13.62 0.55
CA ILE A 114 7.70 13.37 1.83
C ILE A 114 6.24 13.84 1.81
N ILE A 115 5.98 15.04 1.30
CA ILE A 115 4.65 15.64 1.28
C ILE A 115 3.68 14.77 0.48
N TYR A 116 4.08 14.29 -0.69
CA TYR A 116 3.23 13.53 -1.59
C TYR A 116 3.30 12.02 -1.37
N GLY A 117 4.30 11.50 -0.64
CA GLY A 117 4.39 10.08 -0.28
C GLY A 117 3.21 9.65 0.59
N ASP A 118 2.50 8.59 0.22
CA ASP A 118 1.42 8.02 1.03
C ASP A 118 1.97 7.31 2.27
N ILE A 119 3.10 6.62 2.09
CA ILE A 119 3.80 5.89 3.15
C ILE A 119 5.30 6.21 3.05
N VAL A 120 5.91 6.50 4.19
CA VAL A 120 7.35 6.73 4.31
C VAL A 120 8.00 5.48 4.90
N LEU A 121 8.94 4.89 4.18
CA LEU A 121 9.77 3.80 4.66
C LEU A 121 11.08 4.39 5.20
N LEU A 122 11.22 4.44 6.53
CA LEU A 122 12.47 4.86 7.18
C LEU A 122 13.39 3.64 7.21
N ASN A 123 14.32 3.56 6.25
CA ASN A 123 15.12 2.37 5.99
C ASN A 123 16.51 2.45 6.61
N LYS A 124 17.20 1.31 6.69
CA LYS A 124 18.51 1.14 7.34
C LYS A 124 18.49 1.55 8.82
N THR A 125 17.41 1.21 9.50
CA THR A 125 17.22 1.62 10.91
C THR A 125 18.17 0.94 11.88
N ASP A 126 18.88 -0.09 11.45
CA ASP A 126 19.97 -0.79 12.16
C ASP A 126 21.26 0.02 12.25
N LEU A 127 21.45 1.04 11.40
CA LEU A 127 22.67 1.85 11.34
C LEU A 127 22.63 3.06 12.28
N VAL A 128 21.50 3.33 12.91
CA VAL A 128 21.30 4.54 13.73
C VAL A 128 20.69 4.22 15.10
N SER A 129 20.87 5.14 16.05
CA SER A 129 20.29 5.01 17.38
C SER A 129 18.78 5.25 17.39
N GLN A 130 18.10 4.77 18.45
CA GLN A 130 16.66 4.99 18.63
C GLN A 130 16.31 6.47 18.75
N GLU A 131 17.19 7.27 19.38
CA GLU A 131 17.04 8.71 19.52
C GLU A 131 17.02 9.38 18.15
N LYS A 132 17.97 9.00 17.28
CA LYS A 132 18.03 9.51 15.90
C LYS A 132 16.77 9.14 15.11
N LEU A 133 16.26 7.91 15.25
CA LEU A 133 15.01 7.51 14.58
C LEU A 133 13.82 8.36 15.03
N ASN A 134 13.72 8.62 16.34
CA ASN A 134 12.65 9.48 16.86
C ASN A 134 12.76 10.92 16.34
N GLU A 135 13.98 11.50 16.30
CA GLU A 135 14.21 12.82 15.72
C GLU A 135 13.81 12.90 14.25
N LEU A 136 14.08 11.83 13.48
CA LEU A 136 13.70 11.75 12.06
C LEU A 136 12.19 11.67 11.88
N GLU A 137 11.51 10.86 12.68
CA GLU A 137 10.05 10.76 12.66
C GLU A 137 9.38 12.09 13.05
N ASP A 138 9.89 12.74 14.09
CA ASP A 138 9.41 14.06 14.51
C ASP A 138 9.59 15.09 13.40
N TYR A 139 10.74 15.09 12.74
CA TYR A 139 11.00 15.97 11.61
C TYR A 139 10.04 15.69 10.44
N ILE A 140 9.89 14.41 10.03
CA ILE A 140 8.95 14.03 8.97
C ILE A 140 7.53 14.49 9.32
N ASN A 141 7.11 14.37 10.58
CA ASN A 141 5.81 14.83 11.05
C ASN A 141 5.68 16.38 11.04
N THR A 142 6.78 17.13 11.16
CA THR A 142 6.72 18.60 10.97
C THR A 142 6.48 18.97 9.50
N VAL A 143 7.00 18.17 8.57
CA VAL A 143 6.82 18.38 7.11
C VAL A 143 5.44 17.88 6.66
N LYS A 144 5.01 16.75 7.19
CA LYS A 144 3.72 16.11 6.87
C LYS A 144 3.07 15.60 8.15
N GLU A 145 2.18 16.38 8.72
CA GLU A 145 1.44 16.01 9.92
C GLU A 145 0.72 14.66 9.72
N GLY A 146 0.93 13.73 10.66
CA GLY A 146 0.37 12.38 10.62
C GLY A 146 0.86 11.55 9.44
N ALA A 147 2.13 11.68 9.07
CA ALA A 147 2.79 10.81 8.11
C ALA A 147 2.68 9.35 8.55
N ARG A 148 2.45 8.45 7.60
CA ARG A 148 2.51 7.00 7.83
C ARG A 148 3.94 6.55 7.67
N ILE A 149 4.62 6.30 8.77
CA ILE A 149 6.05 5.96 8.80
C ILE A 149 6.23 4.49 9.21
N LEU A 150 6.94 3.73 8.41
CA LEU A 150 7.36 2.35 8.72
C LEU A 150 8.88 2.30 8.85
N ARG A 151 9.38 1.80 9.97
CA ARG A 151 10.80 1.51 10.17
C ARG A 151 11.13 0.19 9.50
N THR A 152 12.15 0.16 8.65
CA THR A 152 12.50 -1.01 7.86
C THR A 152 13.99 -1.29 7.85
N LEU A 153 14.33 -2.56 7.62
CA LEU A 153 15.66 -3.05 7.33
C LEU A 153 15.64 -3.60 5.91
N GLN A 154 16.60 -3.19 5.08
CA GLN A 154 16.69 -3.63 3.68
C GLN A 154 15.35 -3.47 2.91
N ALA A 155 14.60 -2.41 3.22
CA ALA A 155 13.27 -2.12 2.71
C ALA A 155 12.24 -3.28 2.89
N GLN A 156 12.47 -4.20 3.81
CA GLN A 156 11.55 -5.28 4.10
C GLN A 156 10.30 -4.74 4.79
N VAL A 157 9.18 -4.90 4.11
CA VAL A 157 7.85 -4.51 4.59
C VAL A 157 6.82 -5.51 4.09
N PRO A 158 5.83 -5.88 4.91
CA PRO A 158 4.76 -6.75 4.45
C PRO A 158 3.98 -6.10 3.31
N LEU A 159 3.86 -6.80 2.16
CA LEU A 159 3.24 -6.28 0.95
C LEU A 159 1.83 -5.70 1.16
N PRO A 160 0.95 -6.25 2.02
CA PRO A 160 -0.38 -5.68 2.25
C PRO A 160 -0.39 -4.23 2.76
N PHE A 161 0.73 -3.72 3.27
CA PHE A 161 0.83 -2.31 3.70
C PHE A 161 1.09 -1.36 2.54
N ILE A 162 1.77 -1.84 1.51
CA ILE A 162 2.26 -1.02 0.41
C ILE A 162 1.57 -1.32 -0.92
N LEU A 163 0.97 -2.50 -1.09
CA LEU A 163 0.28 -2.93 -2.30
C LEU A 163 -1.15 -3.36 -2.00
N ASP A 164 -2.06 -3.09 -2.95
CA ASP A 164 -3.41 -3.65 -2.95
C ASP A 164 -3.37 -5.13 -3.36
N VAL A 165 -3.16 -6.00 -2.38
CA VAL A 165 -3.23 -7.45 -2.58
C VAL A 165 -4.66 -7.95 -2.33
N GLU A 166 -5.07 -9.03 -3.04
CA GLU A 166 -6.40 -9.62 -2.87
C GLU A 166 -6.65 -10.01 -1.40
N LEU A 167 -7.55 -9.29 -0.76
CA LEU A 167 -7.92 -9.49 0.65
C LEU A 167 -8.60 -10.84 0.91
N SER A 168 -9.12 -11.52 -0.13
CA SER A 168 -9.70 -12.86 -0.03
C SER A 168 -8.73 -13.92 0.51
N LYS A 169 -7.42 -13.67 0.37
CA LYS A 169 -6.37 -14.55 0.92
C LYS A 169 -6.02 -14.24 2.38
N LEU A 170 -6.38 -13.06 2.89
CA LEU A 170 -6.15 -12.68 4.29
C LEU A 170 -7.27 -13.16 5.22
N ASP A 171 -8.52 -13.22 4.75
CA ASP A 171 -9.66 -13.70 5.55
C ASP A 171 -9.59 -15.19 5.90
N SER A 172 -8.83 -15.98 5.14
CA SER A 172 -8.63 -17.42 5.43
C SER A 172 -7.63 -17.70 6.57
N GLN A 173 -7.00 -16.67 7.13
CA GLN A 173 -5.94 -16.79 8.15
C GLN A 173 -6.28 -16.19 9.52
N THR A 174 -7.47 -15.60 9.70
CA THR A 174 -7.93 -15.26 11.04
C THR A 174 -8.45 -16.52 11.73
N PRO A 175 -7.91 -16.94 12.89
CA PRO A 175 -8.48 -18.02 13.67
C PRO A 175 -9.87 -17.58 14.14
N SER A 176 -10.91 -18.19 13.63
CA SER A 176 -12.24 -18.06 14.23
C SER A 176 -12.17 -18.69 15.62
N GLU A 177 -12.30 -17.89 16.66
CA GLU A 177 -12.63 -18.39 17.99
C GLU A 177 -14.01 -19.05 17.91
N LYS A 178 -14.02 -20.35 17.65
CA LYS A 178 -15.14 -21.23 18.03
C LYS A 178 -14.67 -22.64 18.27
N ASP A 179 -14.99 -23.05 19.53
CA ASP A 179 -15.22 -24.40 19.99
C ASP A 179 -14.02 -25.33 20.25
N SER A 180 -13.55 -25.17 21.51
CA SER A 180 -13.07 -26.31 22.30
C SER A 180 -14.21 -27.32 22.52
N GLN A 181 -14.24 -28.41 21.75
CA GLN A 181 -14.82 -29.68 22.21
C GLN A 181 -14.03 -30.85 21.63
N HIS A 182 -13.57 -31.66 22.56
CA HIS A 182 -12.86 -32.93 22.38
C HIS A 182 -13.59 -33.91 21.49
N HIS A 183 -12.84 -34.58 20.59
CA HIS A 183 -12.98 -36.02 20.41
C HIS A 183 -11.69 -36.62 19.82
N HIS A 184 -11.11 -37.56 20.59
CA HIS A 184 -10.07 -38.49 20.14
C HIS A 184 -10.60 -39.42 19.06
N HIS A 185 -9.84 -39.63 18.00
CA HIS A 185 -9.68 -40.95 17.36
C HIS A 185 -8.36 -40.95 16.54
N ALA A 186 -7.52 -41.91 16.89
CA ALA A 186 -6.32 -42.30 16.16
C ALA A 186 -6.69 -43.09 14.92
N HIS A 187 -5.97 -42.85 13.83
CA HIS A 187 -5.59 -43.89 12.84
C HIS A 187 -4.44 -43.40 11.96
N ASP A 188 -3.36 -44.17 11.98
CA ASP A 188 -2.24 -44.16 11.04
C ASP A 188 -2.69 -44.34 9.59
N HIS A 189 -2.02 -43.61 8.68
CA HIS A 189 -1.51 -44.17 7.42
C HIS A 189 -0.57 -43.17 6.71
N HIS A 190 0.66 -43.63 6.43
CA HIS A 190 1.68 -43.02 5.58
C HIS A 190 1.17 -42.85 4.14
N HIS A 191 1.51 -41.69 3.52
CA HIS A 191 1.98 -41.60 2.14
C HIS A 191 2.74 -40.29 1.91
N ASP A 192 4.00 -40.42 1.50
CA ASP A 192 4.87 -39.36 1.00
C ASP A 192 4.33 -38.80 -0.33
N HIS A 193 4.23 -37.50 -0.42
CA HIS A 193 4.42 -36.76 -1.67
C HIS A 193 4.92 -35.35 -1.32
N ASP A 194 6.18 -35.09 -1.68
CA ASP A 194 6.82 -33.79 -1.67
C ASP A 194 6.15 -32.86 -2.70
N GLU A 195 5.40 -31.89 -2.24
CA GLU A 195 5.10 -30.68 -2.98
C GLU A 195 5.52 -29.48 -2.10
N HIS A 196 6.62 -28.83 -2.49
CA HIS A 196 7.08 -27.61 -1.85
C HIS A 196 6.12 -26.47 -2.16
N GLU A 197 5.05 -26.33 -1.37
CA GLU A 197 4.31 -25.10 -1.25
C GLU A 197 5.10 -24.15 -0.36
N HIS A 198 5.56 -23.03 -0.93
CA HIS A 198 6.10 -21.92 -0.16
C HIS A 198 5.00 -21.30 0.69
N HIS A 199 4.83 -21.84 1.89
CA HIS A 199 4.05 -21.17 2.94
C HIS A 199 4.80 -19.91 3.38
N TYR A 200 4.30 -18.74 2.97
CA TYR A 200 4.64 -17.49 3.64
C TYR A 200 4.08 -17.57 5.06
N HIS A 201 4.96 -17.79 6.02
CA HIS A 201 4.61 -17.91 7.42
C HIS A 201 4.01 -16.61 7.94
N SER A 202 2.75 -16.66 8.35
CA SER A 202 2.02 -15.56 9.00
C SER A 202 2.57 -15.17 10.39
N ASP A 203 3.47 -15.96 10.94
CA ASP A 203 4.03 -15.74 12.28
C ASP A 203 4.93 -14.49 12.38
N HIS A 204 5.50 -14.03 11.27
CA HIS A 204 6.30 -12.79 11.26
C HIS A 204 5.42 -11.53 11.35
N LEU A 205 4.20 -11.55 10.83
CA LEU A 205 3.28 -10.42 10.86
C LEU A 205 2.79 -10.12 12.28
N ALA A 206 2.53 -11.15 13.08
CA ALA A 206 2.07 -11.00 14.45
C ALA A 206 3.17 -10.44 15.40
N ASN A 207 4.44 -10.75 15.12
CA ASN A 207 5.57 -10.27 15.93
C ASN A 207 5.86 -8.77 15.74
N ASP A 208 5.46 -8.19 14.61
CA ASP A 208 5.71 -6.78 14.29
C ASP A 208 4.52 -5.85 14.65
N GLY A 209 3.51 -6.38 15.35
CA GLY A 209 2.32 -5.63 15.79
C GLY A 209 1.35 -5.29 14.66
N PHE A 210 1.41 -5.99 13.53
CA PHE A 210 0.52 -5.77 12.40
C PHE A 210 -0.85 -6.44 12.61
N VAL A 211 -1.90 -5.70 12.32
CA VAL A 211 -3.29 -6.13 12.54
C VAL A 211 -4.12 -5.83 11.30
N SER A 212 -4.96 -6.79 10.91
CA SER A 212 -6.04 -6.61 9.96
C SER A 212 -7.36 -6.64 10.71
N VAL A 213 -8.20 -5.63 10.49
CA VAL A 213 -9.51 -5.51 11.11
C VAL A 213 -10.59 -5.55 10.04
N SER A 214 -11.37 -6.61 10.03
CA SER A 214 -12.53 -6.75 9.15
C SER A 214 -13.79 -6.25 9.82
N PHE A 215 -14.63 -5.54 9.05
CA PHE A 215 -15.94 -5.05 9.45
C PHE A 215 -16.98 -5.39 8.39
N GLN A 216 -18.12 -5.93 8.81
CA GLN A 216 -19.25 -6.21 7.93
C GLN A 216 -20.57 -5.76 8.58
N SER A 217 -21.50 -5.26 7.76
CA SER A 217 -22.83 -4.85 8.25
C SER A 217 -23.87 -4.91 7.13
N ASP A 218 -25.06 -5.39 7.46
CA ASP A 218 -26.24 -5.35 6.59
C ASP A 218 -27.10 -4.08 6.84
N ARG A 219 -26.52 -3.07 7.48
CA ARG A 219 -27.10 -1.73 7.70
C ARG A 219 -26.25 -0.69 6.99
N PRO A 220 -26.86 0.35 6.36
CA PRO A 220 -26.10 1.37 5.66
C PRO A 220 -25.34 2.28 6.63
N PHE A 221 -24.19 2.78 6.16
CA PHE A 221 -23.53 3.92 6.78
C PHE A 221 -24.26 5.23 6.47
N ARG A 222 -24.12 6.21 7.37
CA ARG A 222 -24.43 7.63 7.11
C ARG A 222 -23.16 8.30 6.56
N ILE A 223 -23.25 8.95 5.39
CA ILE A 223 -22.09 9.59 4.75
C ILE A 223 -21.37 10.54 5.70
N GLU A 224 -22.11 11.43 6.40
CA GLU A 224 -21.52 12.40 7.31
C GLU A 224 -20.75 11.75 8.46
N LYS A 225 -21.31 10.66 9.03
CA LYS A 225 -20.65 9.94 10.13
C LYS A 225 -19.38 9.22 9.66
N PHE A 226 -19.46 8.59 8.49
CA PHE A 226 -18.30 7.91 7.92
C PHE A 226 -17.19 8.90 7.53
N GLN A 227 -17.54 10.07 7.01
CA GLN A 227 -16.61 11.16 6.74
C GLN A 227 -15.91 11.64 8.03
N THR A 228 -16.67 11.85 9.10
CA THR A 228 -16.12 12.21 10.41
C THR A 228 -15.19 11.11 10.94
N PHE A 229 -15.56 9.84 10.77
CA PHE A 229 -14.68 8.72 11.13
C PHE A 229 -13.36 8.78 10.38
N LEU A 230 -13.38 8.94 9.05
CA LEU A 230 -12.17 8.99 8.25
C LEU A 230 -11.25 10.16 8.59
N MET A 231 -11.82 11.35 8.86
CA MET A 231 -11.05 12.57 9.02
C MET A 231 -10.60 12.83 10.45
N GLU A 232 -11.37 12.39 11.45
CA GLU A 232 -11.17 12.80 12.84
C GLU A 232 -10.91 11.65 13.81
N LYS A 233 -11.43 10.44 13.50
CA LYS A 233 -11.40 9.34 14.47
C LYS A 233 -10.52 8.16 14.06
N MET A 234 -10.32 7.97 12.77
CA MET A 234 -9.53 6.83 12.29
C MET A 234 -8.09 6.95 12.77
N SER A 235 -7.58 5.89 13.40
CA SER A 235 -6.20 5.85 13.89
C SER A 235 -5.19 6.14 12.77
N LEU A 236 -4.15 6.89 13.12
CA LEU A 236 -3.00 7.12 12.25
C LEU A 236 -2.23 5.82 11.95
N ASP A 237 -2.43 4.79 12.76
CA ASP A 237 -1.85 3.46 12.57
C ASP A 237 -2.58 2.62 11.51
N VAL A 238 -3.67 3.12 10.93
CA VAL A 238 -4.27 2.52 9.73
C VAL A 238 -3.50 3.00 8.51
N PHE A 239 -2.76 2.11 7.87
CA PHE A 239 -1.97 2.40 6.67
C PHE A 239 -2.77 2.21 5.39
N ARG A 240 -3.63 1.19 5.36
CA ARG A 240 -4.47 0.88 4.21
C ARG A 240 -5.87 0.49 4.66
N ALA A 241 -6.83 0.78 3.81
CA ALA A 241 -8.16 0.20 3.93
C ALA A 241 -8.77 -0.05 2.55
N LYS A 242 -9.60 -1.08 2.45
CA LYS A 242 -10.34 -1.41 1.23
C LYS A 242 -11.72 -1.93 1.60
N GLY A 243 -12.72 -1.54 0.84
CA GLY A 243 -14.05 -2.04 1.10
C GLY A 243 -15.09 -1.70 0.07
N ILE A 244 -16.22 -2.36 0.22
CA ILE A 244 -17.46 -2.06 -0.46
C ILE A 244 -18.38 -1.41 0.58
N LEU A 245 -18.82 -0.18 0.31
CA LEU A 245 -19.60 0.61 1.26
C LEU A 245 -21.00 0.86 0.72
N TRP A 246 -21.95 0.71 1.59
CA TRP A 246 -23.33 1.05 1.40
C TRP A 246 -23.68 2.28 2.22
N PHE A 247 -24.04 3.37 1.54
CA PHE A 247 -24.50 4.59 2.20
C PHE A 247 -26.01 4.74 2.06
N LYS A 248 -26.66 5.18 3.12
CA LYS A 248 -28.10 5.45 3.13
C LYS A 248 -28.51 6.47 2.07
N GLU A 249 -27.67 7.47 1.87
CA GLU A 249 -27.92 8.61 1.00
C GLU A 249 -27.65 8.30 -0.48
N SER A 250 -27.13 7.08 -0.81
CA SER A 250 -26.80 6.69 -2.19
C SER A 250 -27.35 5.30 -2.51
N PRO A 251 -27.98 5.14 -3.68
CA PRO A 251 -28.44 3.83 -4.14
C PRO A 251 -27.29 2.99 -4.77
N LEU A 252 -26.09 3.57 -4.94
CA LEU A 252 -24.95 2.94 -5.59
C LEU A 252 -24.07 2.18 -4.61
N CYS A 253 -23.35 1.21 -5.12
CA CYS A 253 -22.22 0.57 -4.47
C CYS A 253 -21.03 1.53 -4.48
N HIS A 254 -20.36 1.68 -3.34
CA HIS A 254 -19.16 2.52 -3.24
C HIS A 254 -17.94 1.67 -2.97
N ILE A 255 -16.99 1.67 -3.90
CA ILE A 255 -15.71 0.99 -3.76
C ILE A 255 -14.74 1.96 -3.12
N PHE A 256 -14.37 1.67 -1.88
CA PHE A 256 -13.49 2.50 -1.05
C PHE A 256 -12.10 1.91 -0.99
N GLN A 257 -11.12 2.78 -1.10
CA GLN A 257 -9.70 2.45 -0.91
C GLN A 257 -9.00 3.60 -0.21
N LEU A 258 -8.08 3.25 0.70
CA LEU A 258 -7.25 4.19 1.43
C LEU A 258 -5.80 3.69 1.41
N SER A 259 -4.89 4.60 1.12
CA SER A 259 -3.44 4.41 1.25
C SER A 259 -2.84 5.65 1.93
N GLY A 260 -2.27 5.45 3.10
CA GLY A 260 -1.86 6.57 3.94
C GLY A 260 -3.04 7.48 4.29
N LYS A 261 -2.96 8.75 3.93
CA LYS A 261 -4.07 9.71 4.07
C LYS A 261 -4.93 9.87 2.81
N ARG A 262 -4.45 9.37 1.68
CA ARG A 262 -5.16 9.46 0.42
C ARG A 262 -6.24 8.38 0.36
N TYR A 263 -7.45 8.76 0.05
CA TYR A 263 -8.52 7.80 -0.21
C TYR A 263 -9.18 8.05 -1.56
N ASP A 264 -9.73 7.00 -2.13
CA ASP A 264 -10.52 7.01 -3.34
C ASP A 264 -11.87 6.34 -3.10
N LEU A 265 -12.91 6.88 -3.71
CA LEU A 265 -14.28 6.39 -3.58
C LEU A 265 -14.94 6.37 -4.96
N ASN A 266 -14.92 5.21 -5.59
CA ASN A 266 -15.56 4.97 -6.86
C ASN A 266 -16.97 4.41 -6.68
N THR A 267 -17.84 4.61 -7.65
CA THR A 267 -19.22 4.10 -7.61
C THR A 267 -19.44 3.05 -8.66
N ASP A 268 -20.25 2.04 -8.31
CA ASP A 268 -20.68 0.97 -9.20
C ASP A 268 -22.12 0.57 -8.88
N GLN A 269 -22.69 -0.33 -9.67
CA GLN A 269 -23.99 -0.92 -9.38
C GLN A 269 -23.84 -2.15 -8.48
N TRP A 270 -24.84 -2.36 -7.61
CA TRP A 270 -24.88 -3.55 -6.78
C TRP A 270 -25.15 -4.79 -7.65
N LEU A 271 -24.29 -5.78 -7.54
CA LEU A 271 -24.49 -7.12 -8.11
C LEU A 271 -25.19 -8.06 -7.11
N ASP A 272 -24.94 -7.83 -5.80
CA ASP A 272 -25.49 -8.56 -4.66
C ASP A 272 -26.32 -7.62 -3.78
N PRO A 273 -27.12 -8.13 -2.81
CA PRO A 273 -27.80 -7.29 -1.85
C PRO A 273 -26.82 -6.34 -1.14
N PRO A 274 -27.21 -5.04 -0.98
CA PRO A 274 -26.32 -4.04 -0.39
C PRO A 274 -25.85 -4.44 1.00
N ARG A 275 -24.55 -4.32 1.24
CA ARG A 275 -23.91 -4.51 2.55
C ARG A 275 -22.58 -3.79 2.63
N ASN A 276 -22.15 -3.47 3.83
CA ASN A 276 -20.81 -2.98 4.07
C ASN A 276 -19.84 -4.14 4.27
N LYS A 277 -18.70 -4.09 3.59
CA LYS A 277 -17.54 -4.95 3.82
C LYS A 277 -16.32 -4.06 3.78
N LEU A 278 -15.59 -3.94 4.88
CA LEU A 278 -14.43 -3.07 5.00
C LEU A 278 -13.32 -3.82 5.73
N VAL A 279 -12.11 -3.73 5.21
CA VAL A 279 -10.90 -4.24 5.86
C VAL A 279 -9.95 -3.07 6.05
N LEU A 280 -9.45 -2.92 7.28
CA LEU A 280 -8.44 -1.95 7.65
C LEU A 280 -7.17 -2.70 8.02
N ILE A 281 -6.03 -2.24 7.54
CA ILE A 281 -4.71 -2.83 7.77
C ILE A 281 -3.81 -1.77 8.39
N GLY A 282 -3.16 -2.13 9.48
CA GLY A 282 -2.30 -1.18 10.17
C GLY A 282 -1.45 -1.83 11.25
N ARG A 283 -0.85 -1.01 12.09
CA ARG A 283 0.04 -1.41 13.15
C ARG A 283 -0.59 -1.10 14.50
N ASN A 284 -0.52 -2.05 15.45
CA ASN A 284 -1.07 -1.87 16.80
C ASN A 284 -2.54 -1.43 16.84
N LEU A 285 -3.35 -1.86 15.86
CA LEU A 285 -4.74 -1.47 15.78
C LEU A 285 -5.56 -2.09 16.93
N HIS A 286 -6.39 -1.27 17.57
CA HIS A 286 -7.38 -1.71 18.54
C HIS A 286 -8.66 -2.14 17.78
N ALA A 287 -8.76 -3.44 17.47
CA ALA A 287 -9.81 -3.97 16.58
C ALA A 287 -11.23 -3.67 17.10
N ASP A 288 -11.47 -3.81 18.40
CA ASP A 288 -12.79 -3.59 18.99
C ASP A 288 -13.18 -2.12 18.95
N GLU A 289 -12.25 -1.21 19.21
CA GLU A 289 -12.48 0.24 19.12
C GLU A 289 -12.81 0.65 17.66
N LEU A 290 -12.07 0.14 16.67
CA LEU A 290 -12.33 0.42 15.26
C LEU A 290 -13.70 -0.11 14.83
N ARG A 291 -14.07 -1.31 15.29
CA ARG A 291 -15.40 -1.88 15.00
C ARG A 291 -16.51 -1.08 15.66
N GLU A 292 -16.32 -0.60 16.89
CA GLU A 292 -17.28 0.26 17.59
C GLU A 292 -17.44 1.61 16.88
N GLN A 293 -16.35 2.24 16.48
CA GLN A 293 -16.35 3.49 15.72
C GLN A 293 -17.10 3.32 14.39
N LEU A 294 -16.82 2.23 13.62
CA LEU A 294 -17.53 1.92 12.38
C LEU A 294 -19.03 1.63 12.64
N THR A 295 -19.34 0.90 13.71
CA THR A 295 -20.72 0.63 14.12
C THR A 295 -21.47 1.95 14.42
N SER A 296 -20.81 2.93 15.02
CA SER A 296 -21.38 4.25 15.27
C SER A 296 -21.69 5.04 13.98
N CYS A 297 -21.07 4.68 12.86
CA CYS A 297 -21.34 5.28 11.55
C CYS A 297 -22.62 4.74 10.89
N LEU A 298 -23.15 3.62 11.37
CA LEU A 298 -24.37 3.03 10.85
C LEU A 298 -25.61 3.90 11.13
N GLU A 299 -26.66 3.63 10.36
CA GLU A 299 -27.99 4.22 10.56
C GLU A 299 -28.63 3.75 11.87
#